data_17d21a2521d067ae96e229a80d954bf4
#
_entry.id   17d21a2521d067ae96e229a80d954bf4
#
_cell.length_a   1.000
_cell.length_b   1.000
_cell.length_c   1.000
_cell.angle_alpha   90.00
_cell.angle_beta   90.00
_cell.angle_gamma   90.00
#
_symmetry.space_group_name_H-M   'P 1'
#
loop_
_entity.id
_entity.type
_entity.pdbx_description
1 polymer ?
#
loop_
_entity_poly.entity_id
_entity_poly.type
_entity_poly.pdbx_seq_one_letter_code
_entity_poly.pdbx_strand_id
1 'polypeptide(L)'
;FRKLIERSVEEDLLNKVVLRHRRSITTDNRLHAVQDIEPKDCELIDTLMTKYSCYEHSQSSEIPVFIPEEPELRQDLEALKAWRDGLNKRRAEAA
;
A
#
# COMPACT_ATOMS: atom_id res chain seq x y z
N PHE A 1 -4.29 -8.74 5.37
CA PHE A 1 -3.96 -8.06 4.11
C PHE A 1 -3.81 -6.56 4.27
N ARG A 2 -4.66 -5.93 5.10
CA ARG A 2 -4.55 -4.50 5.35
C ARG A 2 -3.16 -4.09 5.87
N LYS A 3 -2.61 -4.86 6.80
CA LYS A 3 -1.27 -4.57 7.34
C LYS A 3 -0.18 -4.65 6.26
N LEU A 4 -0.37 -5.54 5.29
CA LEU A 4 0.54 -5.64 4.15
C LEU A 4 0.46 -4.39 3.28
N ILE A 5 -0.75 -3.86 3.06
CA ILE A 5 -0.95 -2.62 2.31
C ILE A 5 -0.28 -1.46 3.05
N GLU A 6 -0.50 -1.34 4.36
CA GLU A 6 0.12 -0.29 5.17
C GLU A 6 1.64 -0.37 5.13
N ARG A 7 2.21 -1.59 5.19
CA ARG A 7 3.64 -1.79 5.07
C ARG A 7 4.14 -1.35 3.70
N SER A 8 3.38 -1.63 2.64
CA SER A 8 3.74 -1.19 1.29
C SER A 8 3.73 0.32 1.15
N VAL A 9 2.83 1.02 1.84
CA VAL A 9 2.84 2.49 1.87
C VAL A 9 4.13 2.99 2.50
N GLU A 10 4.51 2.46 3.65
CA GLU A 10 5.72 2.91 4.35
C GLU A 10 7.00 2.55 3.59
N GLU A 11 7.14 1.30 3.18
CA GLU A 11 8.39 0.79 2.62
C GLU A 11 8.54 1.06 1.13
N ASP A 12 7.45 0.99 0.38
CA ASP A 12 7.51 1.12 -1.08
C ASP A 12 7.09 2.51 -1.55
N LEU A 13 5.86 2.93 -1.29
CA LEU A 13 5.35 4.20 -1.78
C LEU A 13 6.15 5.38 -1.23
N LEU A 14 6.31 5.44 0.08
CA LEU A 14 7.05 6.51 0.76
C LEU A 14 8.54 6.20 0.91
N ASN A 15 8.98 5.10 0.32
CA ASN A 15 10.40 4.71 0.24
C ASN A 15 11.12 4.77 1.60
N LYS A 16 10.44 4.33 2.66
CA LYS A 16 10.98 4.29 4.02
C LYS A 16 11.32 5.66 4.60
N VAL A 17 10.82 6.75 4.01
CA VAL A 17 11.00 8.09 4.56
C VAL A 17 10.36 8.16 5.95
N VAL A 18 9.15 7.63 6.07
CA VAL A 18 8.43 7.55 7.35
C VAL A 18 8.10 6.10 7.63
N LEU A 19 8.56 5.60 8.77
CA LEU A 19 8.20 4.28 9.26
C LEU A 19 7.66 4.44 10.69
N ARG A 20 6.48 3.90 10.95
CA ARG A 20 5.78 4.13 12.23
C ARG A 20 6.56 3.66 13.46
N HIS A 21 7.43 2.67 13.30
CA HIS A 21 8.25 2.20 14.41
C HIS A 21 9.49 3.08 14.68
N ARG A 22 9.76 4.04 13.85
CA ARG A 22 10.89 4.98 14.02
C ARG A 22 10.42 6.27 14.65
N ARG A 23 11.29 6.88 15.47
CA ARG A 23 11.01 8.17 16.09
C ARG A 23 11.27 9.35 15.16
N SER A 24 12.05 9.14 14.12
CA SER A 24 12.39 10.20 13.17
C SER A 24 12.13 9.75 11.74
N ILE A 25 12.04 10.72 10.85
CA ILE A 25 11.93 10.45 9.42
C ILE A 25 13.32 10.36 8.80
N THR A 26 13.43 9.64 7.69
CA THR A 26 14.69 9.48 6.97
C THR A 26 14.55 10.10 5.59
N THR A 27 15.35 11.13 5.31
CA THR A 27 15.28 11.81 4.00
C THR A 27 16.44 11.48 3.08
N ASP A 28 17.58 11.05 3.63
CA ASP A 28 18.79 10.78 2.87
C ASP A 28 18.57 9.73 1.78
N ASN A 29 18.74 10.15 0.52
CA ASN A 29 18.61 9.28 -0.64
C ASN A 29 17.26 8.58 -0.79
N ARG A 30 16.25 9.03 -0.02
CA ARG A 30 14.93 8.39 -0.01
C ARG A 30 13.80 9.33 -0.38
N LEU A 31 13.90 10.59 0.02
CA LEU A 31 12.81 11.55 -0.19
C LEU A 31 12.53 11.81 -1.67
N HIS A 32 13.57 11.83 -2.50
CA HIS A 32 13.41 12.08 -3.92
C HIS A 32 12.48 11.09 -4.62
N ALA A 33 12.44 9.85 -4.14
CA ALA A 33 11.56 8.85 -4.74
C ALA A 33 10.08 9.18 -4.55
N VAL A 34 9.74 9.96 -3.54
CA VAL A 34 8.34 10.35 -3.27
C VAL A 34 7.78 11.20 -4.39
N GLN A 35 8.61 12.00 -5.07
CA GLN A 35 8.13 12.84 -6.18
C GLN A 35 7.69 12.02 -7.40
N ASP A 36 8.06 10.76 -7.48
CA ASP A 36 7.69 9.87 -8.59
C ASP A 36 6.31 9.22 -8.38
N ILE A 37 5.62 9.55 -7.29
CA ILE A 37 4.28 9.02 -7.04
C ILE A 37 3.31 9.58 -8.07
N GLU A 38 2.58 8.68 -8.72
CA GLU A 38 1.60 9.03 -9.74
C GLU A 38 0.18 8.82 -9.22
N PRO A 39 -0.83 9.46 -9.84
CA PRO A 39 -2.23 9.27 -9.43
C PRO A 39 -2.67 7.82 -9.37
N LYS A 40 -2.19 6.98 -10.29
CA LYS A 40 -2.53 5.55 -10.30
C LYS A 40 -2.04 4.80 -9.05
N ASP A 41 -0.93 5.25 -8.47
CA ASP A 41 -0.39 4.68 -7.25
C ASP A 41 -1.33 4.97 -6.08
N CYS A 42 -1.80 6.20 -5.99
CA CYS A 42 -2.72 6.62 -4.95
C CYS A 42 -4.07 5.92 -5.08
N GLU A 43 -4.58 5.80 -6.30
CA GLU A 43 -5.85 5.14 -6.56
C GLU A 43 -5.85 3.68 -6.14
N LEU A 44 -4.81 2.94 -6.47
CA LEU A 44 -4.71 1.54 -6.10
C LEU A 44 -4.67 1.37 -4.58
N ILE A 45 -3.82 2.14 -3.91
CA ILE A 45 -3.68 2.06 -2.45
C ILE A 45 -4.98 2.46 -1.77
N ASP A 46 -5.61 3.56 -2.19
CA ASP A 46 -6.88 4.00 -1.61
C ASP A 46 -7.98 2.96 -1.80
N THR A 47 -8.06 2.36 -2.98
CA THR A 47 -9.06 1.32 -3.27
C THR A 47 -8.87 0.12 -2.36
N LEU A 48 -7.64 -0.37 -2.24
CA LEU A 48 -7.34 -1.53 -1.39
C LEU A 48 -7.53 -1.21 0.09
N MET A 49 -7.11 -0.05 0.53
CA MET A 49 -7.28 0.36 1.93
C MET A 49 -8.75 0.46 2.31
N THR A 50 -9.57 1.05 1.45
CA THR A 50 -11.01 1.18 1.68
C THR A 50 -11.66 -0.20 1.74
N LYS A 51 -11.33 -1.08 0.82
CA LYS A 51 -11.88 -2.42 0.74
C LYS A 51 -11.61 -3.23 2.02
N TYR A 52 -10.36 -3.22 2.47
CA TYR A 52 -9.96 -4.03 3.63
C TYR A 52 -10.17 -3.33 4.96
N SER A 53 -10.35 -2.01 4.98
CA SER A 53 -10.77 -1.29 6.19
C SER A 53 -12.17 -1.69 6.63
N CYS A 54 -13.09 -1.81 5.68
CA CYS A 54 -14.46 -2.23 5.99
C CYS A 54 -14.47 -3.59 6.68
N TYR A 55 -13.59 -4.48 6.25
CA TYR A 55 -13.46 -5.79 6.85
C TYR A 55 -12.98 -5.71 8.30
N GLU A 56 -11.96 -4.92 8.59
CA GLU A 56 -11.39 -4.81 9.94
C GLU A 56 -12.33 -4.13 10.94
N HIS A 57 -13.09 -3.15 10.48
CA HIS A 57 -13.94 -2.34 11.37
C HIS A 57 -15.33 -2.92 11.63
N SER A 58 -15.65 -4.04 11.01
CA SER A 58 -17.00 -4.60 11.09
C SER A 58 -17.17 -5.74 12.10
N GLN A 59 -16.19 -5.93 12.97
CA GLN A 59 -16.19 -7.06 13.91
C GLN A 59 -17.32 -7.04 14.94
N SER A 60 -17.87 -5.87 15.25
CA SER A 60 -18.94 -5.73 16.24
C SER A 60 -20.27 -5.29 15.61
N SER A 61 -20.35 -5.25 14.31
CA SER A 61 -21.50 -4.75 13.59
C SER A 61 -22.49 -5.84 13.26
N GLU A 62 -23.78 -5.53 13.36
CA GLU A 62 -24.85 -6.40 12.89
C GLU A 62 -24.98 -6.36 11.37
N ILE A 63 -24.23 -5.47 10.72
CA ILE A 63 -24.23 -5.32 9.26
C ILE A 63 -23.41 -6.46 8.67
N PRO A 64 -23.88 -7.11 7.59
CA PRO A 64 -23.09 -8.14 6.92
C PRO A 64 -21.72 -7.62 6.53
N VAL A 65 -20.69 -8.36 6.93
CA VAL A 65 -19.30 -8.01 6.64
C VAL A 65 -18.94 -8.51 5.26
N PHE A 66 -18.38 -7.62 4.42
CA PHE A 66 -17.81 -8.06 3.15
C PHE A 66 -16.49 -8.77 3.42
N ILE A 67 -16.47 -10.07 3.17
CA ILE A 67 -15.27 -10.88 3.28
C ILE A 67 -14.87 -11.30 1.87
N PRO A 68 -13.73 -10.81 1.35
CA PRO A 68 -13.28 -11.22 0.02
C PRO A 68 -13.06 -12.73 -0.03
N GLU A 69 -13.52 -13.36 -1.07
CA GLU A 69 -13.25 -14.77 -1.30
C GLU A 69 -11.79 -14.96 -1.67
N GLU A 70 -11.26 -16.15 -1.48
CA GLU A 70 -9.87 -16.44 -1.75
C GLU A 70 -9.39 -16.02 -3.15
N PRO A 71 -10.14 -16.28 -4.24
CA PRO A 71 -9.70 -15.83 -5.56
C PRO A 71 -9.57 -14.32 -5.66
N GLU A 72 -10.48 -13.57 -5.06
CA GLU A 72 -10.45 -12.11 -5.06
C GLU A 72 -9.28 -11.59 -4.24
N LEU A 73 -9.05 -12.17 -3.06
CA LEU A 73 -7.93 -11.81 -2.21
C LEU A 73 -6.60 -12.05 -2.94
N ARG A 74 -6.50 -13.17 -3.66
CA ARG A 74 -5.31 -13.51 -4.43
C ARG A 74 -5.08 -12.50 -5.55
N GLN A 75 -6.13 -12.09 -6.26
CA GLN A 75 -6.03 -11.09 -7.30
C GLN A 75 -5.55 -9.75 -6.75
N ASP A 76 -6.06 -9.33 -5.59
CA ASP A 76 -5.65 -8.09 -4.95
C ASP A 76 -4.19 -8.15 -4.51
N LEU A 77 -3.77 -9.29 -3.98
CA LEU A 77 -2.38 -9.49 -3.58
C LEU A 77 -1.44 -9.44 -4.79
N GLU A 78 -1.84 -10.06 -5.90
CA GLU A 78 -1.05 -10.02 -7.14
C GLU A 78 -0.99 -8.61 -7.72
N ALA A 79 -2.10 -7.87 -7.64
CA ALA A 79 -2.15 -6.48 -8.10
C ALA A 79 -1.20 -5.60 -7.27
N LEU A 80 -1.19 -5.78 -5.96
CA LEU A 80 -0.28 -5.05 -5.06
C LEU A 80 1.18 -5.37 -5.37
N LYS A 81 1.47 -6.63 -5.59
CA LYS A 81 2.83 -7.08 -5.91
C LYS A 81 3.30 -6.53 -7.25
N ALA A 82 2.46 -6.60 -8.28
CA ALA A 82 2.78 -6.07 -9.59
C ALA A 82 2.97 -4.55 -9.54
N TRP A 83 2.15 -3.85 -8.77
CA TRP A 83 2.30 -2.42 -8.57
C TRP A 83 3.66 -2.08 -7.94
N ARG A 84 4.03 -2.79 -6.88
CA ARG A 84 5.31 -2.58 -6.19
C ARG A 84 6.50 -2.80 -7.14
N ASP A 85 6.45 -3.87 -7.92
CA ASP A 85 7.51 -4.18 -8.87
C ASP A 85 7.61 -3.10 -9.95
N GLY A 86 6.47 -2.63 -10.45
CA GLY A 86 6.42 -1.54 -11.43
C GLY A 86 6.95 -0.22 -10.87
N LEU A 87 6.61 0.10 -9.63
CA LEU A 87 7.09 1.30 -8.95
C LEU A 87 8.61 1.26 -8.79
N ASN A 88 9.15 0.13 -8.34
CA ASN A 88 10.58 -0.03 -8.14
C ASN A 88 11.32 0.06 -9.47
N LYS A 89 10.78 -0.52 -10.53
CA LYS A 89 11.37 -0.43 -11.86
C LYS A 89 11.39 1.01 -12.35
N ARG A 90 10.28 1.73 -12.19
CA ARG A 90 10.18 3.13 -12.60
C ARG A 90 11.21 4.01 -11.87
N ARG A 91 11.38 3.78 -10.56
CA ARG A 91 12.35 4.53 -9.76
C ARG A 91 13.79 4.19 -10.14
N ALA A 92 14.05 2.93 -10.46
CA ALA A 92 15.37 2.52 -10.92
C ALA A 92 15.74 3.18 -12.26
N GLU A 93 14.77 3.29 -13.16
CA GLU A 93 14.98 3.94 -14.46
C GLU A 93 15.15 5.45 -14.32
N ALA A 94 14.51 6.06 -13.33
CA ALA A 94 14.60 7.50 -13.08
C ALA A 94 15.88 7.90 -12.34
N ALA A 95 16.53 6.97 -11.68
CA ALA A 95 17.80 7.23 -10.99
C ALA A 95 19.00 7.35 -12.00
#